data_d6061f38457c774c23c565f0b3e765dd
#
_entry.id   d6061f38457c774c23c565f0b3e765dd
#
_cell.length_a   1.000
_cell.length_b   1.000
_cell.length_c   1.000
_cell.angle_alpha   90.00
_cell.angle_beta   90.00
_cell.angle_gamma   90.00
#
_symmetry.space_group_name_H-M   'P 1'
#
loop_
_entity.id
_entity.type
_entity.pdbx_description
1 polymer ?
#
loop_
_entity_poly.entity_id
_entity_poly.type
_entity_poly.pdbx_seq_one_letter_code
_entity_poly.pdbx_strand_id
1 'polypeptide(L)'
;MAKIKRFFECLVPVSVCNLECPYCYIIQEDRRKMALADMTYSPEHIARALRPERVGGTCFISICGAGETLAQKEVVPIVGELLKEGHFVNITTNGTLSRRFDELIEACGENIGHLHLSFSMHYTELLRKGWVEAFFDNIRKMRDAGASILLQLNLCDEYVPYIEEIQRLSMEKVGAYPQVALTRDEQRKPFGIFTKGTREEYLANGEKFHSPLFEFTTKNFCVKRKEFCFAGDWSGTLNLQTGVLTKCYADYDGVNIFEDVDAPIPFEAVGKHCGSPYCINSSHFMSLGVIPSLKTPTYAQLRNRPEAKWYTPEMEAFLSGKLADSNSVFAGKLRYYRSRLTVKELKKWYPDSWLHRFLRRGKRAVFKILRLDRRER
;
A
#
# COMPACT_ATOMS: atom_id res chain seq x y z
N MET A 1 -5.10 1.31 22.26
CA MET A 1 -4.27 1.53 21.06
C MET A 1 -5.16 1.55 19.84
N ALA A 2 -4.91 2.45 18.90
CA ALA A 2 -5.62 2.50 17.62
C ALA A 2 -5.41 1.21 16.83
N LYS A 3 -6.47 0.76 16.12
CA LYS A 3 -6.41 -0.43 15.25
C LYS A 3 -6.61 -0.01 13.80
N ILE A 4 -5.95 -0.67 12.87
CA ILE A 4 -6.07 -0.37 11.45
C ILE A 4 -7.48 -0.70 10.97
N LYS A 5 -8.26 0.33 10.62
CA LYS A 5 -9.59 0.14 10.05
C LYS A 5 -9.53 -0.16 8.56
N ARG A 6 -8.78 0.65 7.82
CA ARG A 6 -8.55 0.46 6.38
C ARG A 6 -7.11 0.78 6.01
N PHE A 7 -6.71 0.24 4.88
CA PHE A 7 -5.46 0.58 4.22
C PHE A 7 -5.74 1.25 2.88
N PHE A 8 -5.17 2.42 2.66
CA PHE A 8 -5.21 3.09 1.36
C PHE A 8 -3.79 3.21 0.81
N GLU A 9 -3.58 2.62 -0.36
CA GLU A 9 -2.40 2.90 -1.18
C GLU A 9 -2.72 4.10 -2.06
N CYS A 10 -2.18 5.25 -1.70
CA CYS A 10 -2.47 6.53 -2.33
C CYS A 10 -1.43 6.85 -3.39
N LEU A 11 -1.87 7.01 -4.63
CA LEU A 11 -1.01 7.29 -5.78
C LEU A 11 -1.03 8.78 -6.10
N VAL A 12 0.16 9.39 -6.16
CA VAL A 12 0.37 10.73 -6.70
C VAL A 12 0.95 10.57 -8.11
N PRO A 13 0.29 11.03 -9.16
CA PRO A 13 0.73 10.80 -10.53
C PRO A 13 1.89 11.74 -10.95
N VAL A 14 2.84 11.99 -10.03
CA VAL A 14 4.08 12.70 -10.28
C VAL A 14 5.06 11.77 -10.97
N SER A 15 5.66 12.19 -12.07
CA SER A 15 6.70 11.44 -12.78
C SER A 15 8.07 12.12 -12.77
N VAL A 16 8.18 13.30 -12.15
CA VAL A 16 9.46 13.96 -11.87
C VAL A 16 10.25 13.12 -10.87
N CYS A 17 11.48 12.79 -11.21
CA CYS A 17 12.43 12.16 -10.31
C CYS A 17 13.83 12.66 -10.63
N ASN A 18 14.61 12.99 -9.61
CA ASN A 18 15.99 13.42 -9.75
C ASN A 18 17.00 12.27 -9.82
N LEU A 19 16.53 11.00 -9.82
CA LEU A 19 17.31 9.78 -10.02
C LEU A 19 16.93 9.09 -11.33
N GLU A 20 17.80 8.23 -11.85
CA GLU A 20 17.65 7.52 -13.14
C GLU A 20 17.91 6.03 -13.00
N CYS A 21 17.29 5.42 -11.99
CA CYS A 21 17.49 3.99 -11.67
C CYS A 21 17.04 3.09 -12.84
N PRO A 22 17.91 2.26 -13.44
CA PRO A 22 17.56 1.47 -14.62
C PRO A 22 16.50 0.40 -14.34
N TYR A 23 16.39 -0.03 -13.09
CA TYR A 23 15.37 -0.99 -12.65
C TYR A 23 14.01 -0.35 -12.32
N CYS A 24 13.89 0.99 -12.41
CA CYS A 24 12.64 1.69 -12.13
C CYS A 24 11.56 1.28 -13.14
N TYR A 25 10.41 0.82 -12.65
CA TYR A 25 9.30 0.38 -13.51
C TYR A 25 8.80 1.49 -14.45
N ILE A 26 8.90 2.75 -14.04
CA ILE A 26 8.55 3.91 -14.89
C ILE A 26 9.52 4.05 -16.07
N ILE A 27 10.80 3.78 -15.84
CA ILE A 27 11.83 3.83 -16.90
C ILE A 27 11.72 2.59 -17.78
N GLN A 28 11.54 1.39 -17.21
CA GLN A 28 11.37 0.15 -17.96
C GLN A 28 10.19 0.19 -18.93
N GLU A 29 9.12 0.91 -18.57
CA GLU A 29 7.88 1.05 -19.37
C GLU A 29 7.82 2.34 -20.20
N ASP A 30 8.92 3.11 -20.26
CA ASP A 30 9.02 4.40 -20.97
C ASP A 30 7.90 5.40 -20.60
N ARG A 31 7.55 5.47 -19.31
CA ARG A 31 6.49 6.33 -18.78
C ARG A 31 6.99 7.59 -18.07
N ARG A 32 8.30 7.85 -18.12
CA ARG A 32 8.92 9.02 -17.46
C ARG A 32 8.63 10.30 -18.25
N LYS A 33 7.73 11.13 -17.77
CA LYS A 33 7.34 12.39 -18.42
C LYS A 33 7.94 13.64 -17.77
N MET A 34 8.68 13.50 -16.67
CA MET A 34 9.24 14.61 -15.88
C MET A 34 8.20 15.69 -15.55
N ALA A 35 6.99 15.27 -15.18
CA ALA A 35 5.86 16.14 -14.91
C ALA A 35 5.39 16.04 -13.45
N LEU A 36 5.00 17.17 -12.88
CA LEU A 36 4.25 17.25 -11.64
C LEU A 36 2.77 16.93 -11.91
N ALA A 37 2.06 16.50 -10.88
CA ALA A 37 0.61 16.33 -10.95
C ALA A 37 -0.09 17.70 -10.80
N ASP A 38 -1.13 17.92 -11.59
CA ASP A 38 -2.06 19.04 -11.40
C ASP A 38 -3.14 18.59 -10.40
N MET A 39 -2.93 18.91 -9.12
CA MET A 39 -3.80 18.44 -8.04
C MET A 39 -5.14 19.16 -8.08
N THR A 40 -6.22 18.40 -8.28
CA THR A 40 -7.58 18.94 -8.40
C THR A 40 -8.17 19.39 -7.06
N TYR A 41 -7.78 18.72 -5.97
CA TYR A 41 -8.37 18.92 -4.63
C TYR A 41 -7.33 19.46 -3.65
N SER A 42 -7.78 20.30 -2.72
CA SER A 42 -6.91 20.81 -1.64
C SER A 42 -6.57 19.73 -0.61
N PRO A 43 -5.48 19.90 0.16
CA PRO A 43 -5.11 18.99 1.24
C PRO A 43 -6.25 18.77 2.25
N GLU A 44 -6.92 19.83 2.67
CA GLU A 44 -8.04 19.81 3.62
C GLU A 44 -9.24 19.03 3.05
N HIS A 45 -9.51 19.19 1.75
CA HIS A 45 -10.58 18.46 1.07
C HIS A 45 -10.28 16.95 1.04
N ILE A 46 -9.04 16.57 0.74
CA ILE A 46 -8.58 15.18 0.73
C ILE A 46 -8.70 14.57 2.13
N ALA A 47 -8.24 15.28 3.17
CA ALA A 47 -8.34 14.83 4.55
C ALA A 47 -9.81 14.67 4.99
N ARG A 48 -10.67 15.67 4.70
CA ARG A 48 -12.11 15.58 4.95
C ARG A 48 -12.75 14.38 4.25
N ALA A 49 -12.35 14.09 3.02
CA ALA A 49 -12.85 12.92 2.27
C ALA A 49 -12.47 11.59 2.93
N LEU A 50 -11.34 11.55 3.63
CA LEU A 50 -10.81 10.37 4.31
C LEU A 50 -11.04 10.37 5.83
N ARG A 51 -11.78 11.34 6.39
CA ARG A 51 -12.02 11.45 7.84
C ARG A 51 -12.51 10.14 8.47
N PRO A 52 -12.13 9.82 9.71
CA PRO A 52 -12.42 8.54 10.38
C PRO A 52 -13.90 8.15 10.37
N GLU A 53 -14.83 9.11 10.51
CA GLU A 53 -16.27 8.86 10.50
C GLU A 53 -16.75 8.29 9.17
N ARG A 54 -16.16 8.75 8.05
CA ARG A 54 -16.54 8.33 6.70
C ARG A 54 -15.88 7.02 6.30
N VAL A 55 -14.60 6.82 6.65
CA VAL A 55 -13.87 5.58 6.34
C VAL A 55 -14.04 4.52 7.42
N GLY A 56 -14.69 4.83 8.54
CA GLY A 56 -15.08 3.92 9.61
C GLY A 56 -14.03 3.72 10.70
N GLY A 57 -13.02 4.57 10.79
CA GLY A 57 -11.99 4.58 11.83
C GLY A 57 -10.59 4.93 11.33
N THR A 58 -9.60 4.83 12.20
CA THR A 58 -8.19 5.12 11.89
C THR A 58 -7.67 4.23 10.76
N CYS A 59 -7.04 4.87 9.76
CA CYS A 59 -6.49 4.17 8.60
C CYS A 59 -4.96 4.19 8.60
N PHE A 60 -4.37 3.22 7.89
CA PHE A 60 -3.02 3.31 7.41
C PHE A 60 -3.04 3.82 5.96
N ILE A 61 -2.42 4.96 5.69
CA ILE A 61 -2.41 5.63 4.39
C ILE A 61 -0.99 5.66 3.87
N SER A 62 -0.71 4.96 2.77
CA SER A 62 0.61 4.90 2.15
C SER A 62 0.62 5.74 0.88
N ILE A 63 1.46 6.76 0.81
CA ILE A 63 1.55 7.70 -0.30
C ILE A 63 2.81 7.40 -1.11
N CYS A 64 2.64 7.16 -2.42
CA CYS A 64 3.75 6.97 -3.34
C CYS A 64 3.50 7.68 -4.67
N GLY A 65 4.59 8.16 -5.28
CA GLY A 65 4.61 8.73 -6.62
C GLY A 65 5.09 7.73 -7.68
N ALA A 66 4.78 7.99 -8.94
CA ALA A 66 5.42 7.31 -10.04
C ALA A 66 6.89 7.78 -10.23
N GLY A 67 7.21 9.04 -9.82
CA GLY A 67 8.55 9.59 -9.65
C GLY A 67 8.92 9.73 -8.17
N GLU A 68 9.61 10.83 -7.83
CA GLU A 68 9.87 11.18 -6.42
C GLU A 68 8.62 11.79 -5.78
N THR A 69 8.11 11.13 -4.77
CA THR A 69 6.85 11.52 -4.11
C THR A 69 6.90 12.92 -3.53
N LEU A 70 8.00 13.27 -2.87
CA LEU A 70 8.20 14.58 -2.23
C LEU A 70 8.52 15.71 -3.22
N ALA A 71 8.70 15.41 -4.52
CA ALA A 71 8.79 16.43 -5.55
C ALA A 71 7.45 17.16 -5.75
N GLN A 72 6.34 16.50 -5.47
CA GLN A 72 5.01 17.12 -5.50
C GLN A 72 4.79 17.93 -4.22
N LYS A 73 4.66 19.25 -4.34
CA LYS A 73 4.60 20.17 -3.20
C LYS A 73 3.38 19.92 -2.29
N GLU A 74 2.27 19.52 -2.83
CA GLU A 74 1.01 19.25 -2.12
C GLU A 74 1.09 18.03 -1.19
N VAL A 75 2.04 17.12 -1.39
CA VAL A 75 2.18 15.91 -0.55
C VAL A 75 2.41 16.27 0.91
N VAL A 76 3.25 17.26 1.20
CA VAL A 76 3.56 17.65 2.58
C VAL A 76 2.31 18.15 3.33
N PRO A 77 1.55 19.15 2.83
CA PRO A 77 0.34 19.57 3.51
C PRO A 77 -0.75 18.47 3.55
N ILE A 78 -0.87 17.61 2.53
CA ILE A 78 -1.78 16.46 2.57
C ILE A 78 -1.43 15.55 3.75
N VAL A 79 -0.16 15.24 3.96
CA VAL A 79 0.29 14.42 5.09
C VAL A 79 -0.06 15.09 6.42
N GLY A 80 0.23 16.38 6.56
CA GLY A 80 -0.11 17.13 7.77
C GLY A 80 -1.61 17.05 8.12
N GLU A 81 -2.48 17.27 7.12
CA GLU A 81 -3.93 17.20 7.33
C GLU A 81 -4.41 15.76 7.65
N LEU A 82 -3.88 14.74 6.99
CA LEU A 82 -4.22 13.34 7.30
C LEU A 82 -3.80 12.91 8.71
N LEU A 83 -2.65 13.41 9.19
CA LEU A 83 -2.19 13.17 10.56
C LEU A 83 -3.06 13.86 11.60
N LYS A 84 -3.56 15.07 11.31
CA LYS A 84 -4.54 15.80 12.18
C LYS A 84 -5.85 15.03 12.31
N GLU A 85 -6.27 14.31 11.27
CA GLU A 85 -7.43 13.40 11.32
C GLU A 85 -7.17 12.12 12.14
N GLY A 86 -5.97 11.93 12.69
CA GLY A 86 -5.59 10.78 13.51
C GLY A 86 -5.26 9.52 12.71
N HIS A 87 -4.92 9.65 11.45
CA HIS A 87 -4.43 8.54 10.62
C HIS A 87 -2.93 8.31 10.81
N PHE A 88 -2.47 7.11 10.46
CA PHE A 88 -1.06 6.80 10.32
C PHE A 88 -0.68 6.87 8.84
N VAL A 89 0.37 7.62 8.53
CA VAL A 89 0.75 7.90 7.14
C VAL A 89 2.14 7.37 6.84
N ASN A 90 2.29 6.68 5.71
CA ASN A 90 3.57 6.31 5.14
C ASN A 90 3.83 7.13 3.87
N ILE A 91 5.08 7.55 3.69
CA ILE A 91 5.57 8.14 2.43
C ILE A 91 6.71 7.28 1.90
N THR A 92 6.63 6.88 0.63
CA THR A 92 7.78 6.28 -0.07
C THR A 92 8.55 7.39 -0.78
N THR A 93 9.85 7.50 -0.50
CA THR A 93 10.72 8.56 -1.04
C THR A 93 12.12 8.03 -1.36
N ASN A 94 12.79 8.66 -2.31
CA ASN A 94 14.21 8.40 -2.58
C ASN A 94 15.15 9.10 -1.58
N GLY A 95 14.62 9.86 -0.65
CA GLY A 95 15.34 10.43 0.48
C GLY A 95 16.28 11.61 0.17
N THR A 96 16.22 12.21 -1.01
CA THR A 96 17.24 13.17 -1.47
C THR A 96 16.83 14.63 -1.38
N LEU A 97 15.57 14.94 -1.14
CA LEU A 97 15.05 16.30 -1.13
C LEU A 97 15.05 16.90 0.28
N SER A 98 16.23 17.26 0.81
CA SER A 98 16.44 17.62 2.23
C SER A 98 15.48 18.68 2.76
N ARG A 99 15.19 19.74 1.98
CA ARG A 99 14.24 20.79 2.37
C ARG A 99 12.82 20.25 2.61
N ARG A 100 12.40 19.23 1.87
CA ARG A 100 11.06 18.64 2.02
C ARG A 100 10.88 17.93 3.37
N PHE A 101 11.95 17.43 3.95
CA PHE A 101 11.93 16.85 5.30
C PHE A 101 11.77 17.91 6.38
N ASP A 102 12.35 19.10 6.21
CA ASP A 102 12.13 20.23 7.13
C ASP A 102 10.65 20.66 7.08
N GLU A 103 10.10 20.80 5.88
CA GLU A 103 8.68 21.11 5.66
C GLU A 103 7.75 20.01 6.24
N LEU A 104 8.13 18.73 6.15
CA LEU A 104 7.36 17.62 6.76
C LEU A 104 7.35 17.71 8.28
N ILE A 105 8.50 18.00 8.92
CA ILE A 105 8.58 18.15 10.39
C ILE A 105 7.64 19.25 10.84
N GLU A 106 7.65 20.39 10.14
CA GLU A 106 6.77 21.53 10.45
C GLU A 106 5.28 21.15 10.26
N ALA A 107 4.92 20.53 9.13
CA ALA A 107 3.54 20.18 8.82
C ALA A 107 2.97 19.09 9.74
N CYS A 108 3.79 18.13 10.18
CA CYS A 108 3.36 17.05 11.07
C CYS A 108 3.22 17.50 12.53
N GLY A 109 4.05 18.45 12.98
CA GLY A 109 4.02 18.98 14.33
C GLY A 109 4.03 17.87 15.40
N GLU A 110 3.12 17.93 16.35
CA GLU A 110 2.98 16.94 17.44
C GLU A 110 2.56 15.53 16.97
N ASN A 111 2.01 15.40 15.76
CA ASN A 111 1.55 14.14 15.20
C ASN A 111 2.65 13.37 14.43
N ILE A 112 3.91 13.82 14.49
CA ILE A 112 5.00 13.21 13.74
C ILE A 112 5.25 11.74 14.10
N GLY A 113 4.87 11.29 15.30
CA GLY A 113 4.92 9.90 15.73
C GLY A 113 4.03 8.95 14.91
N HIS A 114 3.01 9.47 14.22
CA HIS A 114 2.17 8.74 13.27
C HIS A 114 2.71 8.73 11.84
N LEU A 115 3.84 9.39 11.58
CA LEU A 115 4.51 9.37 10.29
C LEU A 115 5.51 8.22 10.18
N HIS A 116 5.42 7.49 9.09
CA HIS A 116 6.37 6.46 8.67
C HIS A 116 6.98 6.85 7.33
N LEU A 117 8.29 6.74 7.19
CA LEU A 117 9.01 7.06 5.96
C LEU A 117 9.71 5.82 5.42
N SER A 118 9.32 5.39 4.23
CA SER A 118 9.99 4.33 3.48
C SER A 118 11.06 4.95 2.57
N PHE A 119 12.29 4.98 3.05
CA PHE A 119 13.44 5.47 2.31
C PHE A 119 13.94 4.40 1.34
N SER A 120 13.79 4.66 0.05
CA SER A 120 14.29 3.78 -1.01
C SER A 120 15.76 4.09 -1.29
N MET A 121 16.65 3.19 -0.88
CA MET A 121 18.09 3.34 -1.10
C MET A 121 18.44 2.99 -2.55
N HIS A 122 18.57 3.98 -3.38
CA HIS A 122 19.00 3.86 -4.78
C HIS A 122 20.52 3.99 -4.86
N TYR A 123 21.25 3.00 -4.34
CA TYR A 123 22.66 3.13 -3.95
C TYR A 123 23.56 3.64 -5.06
N THR A 124 23.55 3.03 -6.26
CA THR A 124 24.43 3.44 -7.39
C THR A 124 24.12 4.86 -7.86
N GLU A 125 22.86 5.28 -7.83
CA GLU A 125 22.46 6.65 -8.16
C GLU A 125 22.91 7.65 -7.08
N LEU A 126 22.74 7.30 -5.80
CA LEU A 126 23.23 8.12 -4.68
C LEU A 126 24.75 8.28 -4.75
N LEU A 127 25.47 7.19 -5.05
CA LEU A 127 26.93 7.21 -5.20
C LEU A 127 27.36 8.09 -6.39
N ARG A 128 26.73 7.91 -7.55
CA ARG A 128 27.00 8.69 -8.77
C ARG A 128 26.81 10.19 -8.57
N LYS A 129 25.84 10.58 -7.73
CA LYS A 129 25.54 12.00 -7.44
C LYS A 129 26.28 12.54 -6.22
N GLY A 130 27.00 11.72 -5.47
CA GLY A 130 27.66 12.13 -4.23
C GLY A 130 26.66 12.44 -3.10
N TRP A 131 25.48 11.80 -3.07
CA TRP A 131 24.40 12.11 -2.15
C TRP A 131 24.20 11.07 -1.03
N VAL A 132 25.13 10.12 -0.88
CA VAL A 132 25.01 9.05 0.13
C VAL A 132 24.91 9.62 1.55
N GLU A 133 25.77 10.56 1.93
CA GLU A 133 25.74 11.18 3.26
C GLU A 133 24.45 11.98 3.46
N ALA A 134 24.05 12.82 2.51
CA ALA A 134 22.82 13.61 2.60
C ALA A 134 21.58 12.73 2.73
N PHE A 135 21.56 11.57 2.07
CA PHE A 135 20.48 10.59 2.20
C PHE A 135 20.36 10.07 3.65
N PHE A 136 21.47 9.66 4.26
CA PHE A 136 21.47 9.18 5.64
C PHE A 136 21.22 10.31 6.66
N ASP A 137 21.67 11.52 6.38
CA ASP A 137 21.38 12.70 7.19
C ASP A 137 19.88 13.01 7.24
N ASN A 138 19.20 12.86 6.10
CA ASN A 138 17.74 13.02 6.04
C ASN A 138 17.01 11.91 6.84
N ILE A 139 17.48 10.67 6.80
CA ILE A 139 16.94 9.60 7.64
C ILE A 139 17.11 9.94 9.12
N ARG A 140 18.33 10.34 9.52
CA ARG A 140 18.61 10.73 10.91
C ARG A 140 17.71 11.89 11.34
N LYS A 141 17.61 12.96 10.53
CA LYS A 141 16.74 14.11 10.79
C LYS A 141 15.30 13.69 11.12
N MET A 142 14.71 12.80 10.33
CA MET A 142 13.33 12.37 10.53
C MET A 142 13.18 11.48 11.78
N ARG A 143 14.15 10.61 12.06
CA ARG A 143 14.17 9.80 13.31
C ARG A 143 14.28 10.68 14.55
N ASP A 144 15.18 11.66 14.52
CA ASP A 144 15.41 12.60 15.65
C ASP A 144 14.16 13.47 15.89
N ALA A 145 13.39 13.76 14.85
CA ALA A 145 12.10 14.43 14.95
C ALA A 145 10.98 13.53 15.48
N GLY A 146 11.16 12.21 15.58
CA GLY A 146 10.19 11.27 16.12
C GLY A 146 9.41 10.44 15.09
N ALA A 147 9.74 10.53 13.80
CA ALA A 147 9.13 9.68 12.78
C ALA A 147 9.70 8.26 12.79
N SER A 148 8.87 7.29 12.38
CA SER A 148 9.32 5.94 12.09
C SER A 148 9.92 5.84 10.69
N ILE A 149 10.91 4.96 10.51
CA ILE A 149 11.59 4.80 9.21
C ILE A 149 11.62 3.35 8.75
N LEU A 150 11.77 3.18 7.45
CA LEU A 150 12.18 1.95 6.79
C LEU A 150 13.31 2.29 5.82
N LEU A 151 14.45 1.64 5.92
CA LEU A 151 15.45 1.63 4.85
C LEU A 151 15.17 0.43 3.95
N GLN A 152 14.81 0.68 2.69
CA GLN A 152 14.48 -0.36 1.71
C GLN A 152 15.45 -0.32 0.52
N LEU A 153 15.86 -1.48 0.06
CA LEU A 153 16.69 -1.68 -1.12
C LEU A 153 15.90 -2.50 -2.16
N ASN A 154 15.82 -2.04 -3.39
CA ASN A 154 15.36 -2.84 -4.51
C ASN A 154 16.57 -3.55 -5.11
N LEU A 155 16.71 -4.86 -4.84
CA LEU A 155 17.88 -5.62 -5.28
C LEU A 155 17.99 -5.68 -6.80
N CYS A 156 19.14 -5.34 -7.34
CA CYS A 156 19.48 -5.47 -8.76
C CYS A 156 20.96 -5.84 -8.94
N ASP A 157 21.34 -6.27 -10.16
CA ASP A 157 22.68 -6.74 -10.46
C ASP A 157 23.75 -5.67 -10.22
N GLU A 158 23.41 -4.40 -10.40
CA GLU A 158 24.34 -3.27 -10.15
C GLU A 158 24.78 -3.17 -8.69
N TYR A 159 24.01 -3.72 -7.76
CA TYR A 159 24.33 -3.67 -6.33
C TYR A 159 25.20 -4.83 -5.87
N VAL A 160 25.33 -5.89 -6.66
CA VAL A 160 26.08 -7.08 -6.28
C VAL A 160 27.53 -6.75 -5.84
N PRO A 161 28.28 -5.89 -6.55
CA PRO A 161 29.63 -5.49 -6.13
C PRO A 161 29.67 -4.67 -4.83
N TYR A 162 28.54 -4.09 -4.42
CA TYR A 162 28.44 -3.15 -3.29
C TYR A 162 27.71 -3.73 -2.08
N ILE A 163 27.35 -5.01 -2.08
CA ILE A 163 26.54 -5.61 -1.01
C ILE A 163 27.19 -5.38 0.36
N GLU A 164 28.47 -5.68 0.51
CA GLU A 164 29.19 -5.51 1.79
C GLU A 164 29.27 -4.03 2.21
N GLU A 165 29.48 -3.14 1.26
CA GLU A 165 29.49 -1.70 1.54
C GLU A 165 28.12 -1.17 1.97
N ILE A 166 27.06 -1.59 1.26
CA ILE A 166 25.67 -1.26 1.62
C ILE A 166 25.35 -1.76 3.03
N GLN A 167 25.75 -3.00 3.36
CA GLN A 167 25.59 -3.58 4.69
C GLN A 167 26.32 -2.76 5.76
N ARG A 168 27.60 -2.48 5.53
CA ARG A 168 28.44 -1.70 6.46
C ARG A 168 27.85 -0.30 6.71
N LEU A 169 27.54 0.44 5.63
CA LEU A 169 26.95 1.78 5.74
C LEU A 169 25.60 1.76 6.46
N SER A 170 24.75 0.81 6.15
CA SER A 170 23.44 0.72 6.78
C SER A 170 23.55 0.38 8.28
N MET A 171 24.45 -0.53 8.67
CA MET A 171 24.75 -0.80 10.08
C MET A 171 25.27 0.43 10.80
N GLU A 172 26.21 1.17 10.20
CA GLU A 172 26.81 2.36 10.78
C GLU A 172 25.78 3.50 10.95
N LYS A 173 24.99 3.77 9.91
CA LYS A 173 24.12 4.95 9.84
C LYS A 173 22.74 4.76 10.48
N VAL A 174 22.16 3.56 10.37
CA VAL A 174 20.79 3.28 10.82
C VAL A 174 20.64 2.04 11.69
N GLY A 175 21.75 1.38 12.03
CA GLY A 175 21.80 0.31 13.05
C GLY A 175 21.34 -1.07 12.57
N ALA A 176 20.99 -1.24 11.30
CA ALA A 176 20.57 -2.53 10.74
C ALA A 176 20.71 -2.56 9.23
N TYR A 177 20.75 -3.76 8.64
CA TYR A 177 20.71 -3.95 7.19
C TYR A 177 19.36 -3.51 6.61
N PRO A 178 19.32 -3.01 5.37
CA PRO A 178 18.06 -2.63 4.72
C PRO A 178 17.13 -3.83 4.59
N GLN A 179 15.83 -3.57 4.58
CA GLN A 179 14.86 -4.52 4.07
C GLN A 179 14.96 -4.55 2.55
N VAL A 180 14.94 -5.74 1.97
CA VAL A 180 15.13 -5.93 0.54
C VAL A 180 13.80 -6.23 -0.13
N ALA A 181 13.47 -5.50 -1.18
CA ALA A 181 12.37 -5.80 -2.06
C ALA A 181 12.87 -6.52 -3.32
N LEU A 182 12.09 -7.50 -3.78
CA LEU A 182 12.33 -8.13 -5.07
C LEU A 182 12.06 -7.12 -6.18
N THR A 183 13.02 -6.92 -7.06
CA THR A 183 12.89 -6.03 -8.22
C THR A 183 12.29 -6.77 -9.40
N ARG A 184 11.23 -6.22 -9.97
CA ARG A 184 10.48 -6.82 -11.06
C ARG A 184 11.01 -6.38 -12.42
N ASP A 185 11.03 -7.32 -13.36
CA ASP A 185 11.15 -7.04 -14.78
C ASP A 185 9.73 -6.78 -15.32
N GLU A 186 9.40 -5.51 -15.55
CA GLU A 186 8.08 -5.07 -16.00
C GLU A 186 7.87 -5.30 -17.51
N GLN A 187 8.95 -5.56 -18.26
CA GLN A 187 8.86 -5.84 -19.70
C GLN A 187 8.38 -7.26 -19.99
N ARG A 188 8.47 -8.17 -19.01
CA ARG A 188 7.96 -9.54 -19.13
C ARG A 188 6.53 -9.66 -18.65
N LYS A 189 5.76 -10.52 -19.31
CA LYS A 189 4.40 -10.89 -18.88
C LYS A 189 4.24 -12.42 -18.86
N PRO A 190 4.02 -13.08 -17.70
CA PRO A 190 4.01 -12.49 -16.36
C PRO A 190 5.37 -11.91 -15.96
N PHE A 191 5.41 -11.02 -14.99
CA PHE A 191 6.64 -10.34 -14.56
C PHE A 191 7.76 -11.33 -14.24
N GLY A 192 8.98 -10.99 -14.67
CA GLY A 192 10.20 -11.64 -14.26
C GLY A 192 10.86 -10.98 -13.07
N ILE A 193 11.97 -11.55 -12.62
CA ILE A 193 12.90 -10.86 -11.72
C ILE A 193 13.85 -10.04 -12.60
N PHE A 194 14.12 -8.80 -12.21
CA PHE A 194 15.04 -7.91 -12.92
C PHE A 194 16.50 -8.30 -12.61
N THR A 195 17.01 -9.27 -13.34
CA THR A 195 18.39 -9.75 -13.26
C THR A 195 18.83 -10.36 -14.60
N LYS A 196 20.11 -10.25 -14.90
CA LYS A 196 20.79 -10.94 -16.01
C LYS A 196 21.34 -12.29 -15.59
N GLY A 197 21.49 -12.50 -14.27
CA GLY A 197 21.93 -13.75 -13.67
C GLY A 197 20.82 -14.78 -13.55
N THR A 198 21.12 -15.90 -12.90
CA THR A 198 20.13 -16.91 -12.55
C THR A 198 19.25 -16.47 -11.40
N ARG A 199 18.07 -17.11 -11.26
CA ARG A 199 17.21 -16.88 -10.11
C ARG A 199 17.91 -17.25 -8.81
N GLU A 200 18.66 -18.32 -8.81
CA GLU A 200 19.40 -18.83 -7.65
C GLU A 200 20.47 -17.85 -7.17
N GLU A 201 21.24 -17.26 -8.09
CA GLU A 201 22.22 -16.22 -7.78
C GLU A 201 21.55 -14.97 -7.20
N TYR A 202 20.44 -14.54 -7.80
CA TYR A 202 19.68 -13.40 -7.31
C TYR A 202 19.16 -13.62 -5.88
N LEU A 203 18.60 -14.81 -5.60
CA LEU A 203 18.11 -15.16 -4.27
C LEU A 203 19.26 -15.21 -3.25
N ALA A 204 20.39 -15.85 -3.59
CA ALA A 204 21.57 -15.92 -2.72
C ALA A 204 22.11 -14.52 -2.36
N ASN A 205 22.08 -13.57 -3.28
CA ASN A 205 22.47 -12.19 -3.02
C ASN A 205 21.49 -11.47 -2.08
N GLY A 206 20.19 -11.70 -2.23
CA GLY A 206 19.19 -11.11 -1.36
C GLY A 206 19.18 -11.67 0.06
N GLU A 207 19.47 -12.96 0.22
CA GLU A 207 19.56 -13.65 1.52
C GLU A 207 20.65 -13.06 2.42
N LYS A 208 21.73 -12.50 1.85
CA LYS A 208 22.79 -11.82 2.61
C LYS A 208 22.30 -10.69 3.51
N PHE A 209 21.16 -10.09 3.21
CA PHE A 209 20.58 -9.00 3.98
C PHE A 209 19.70 -9.45 5.16
N HIS A 210 19.43 -10.75 5.30
CA HIS A 210 18.55 -11.30 6.33
C HIS A 210 17.22 -10.53 6.41
N SER A 211 16.58 -10.33 5.26
CA SER A 211 15.39 -9.51 5.12
C SER A 211 14.11 -10.34 5.10
N PRO A 212 13.26 -10.28 6.16
CA PRO A 212 11.94 -10.92 6.13
C PRO A 212 11.07 -10.45 4.98
N LEU A 213 11.22 -9.20 4.54
CA LEU A 213 10.52 -8.67 3.37
C LEU A 213 10.94 -9.38 2.09
N PHE A 214 12.23 -9.67 1.93
CA PHE A 214 12.75 -10.38 0.76
C PHE A 214 12.22 -11.81 0.69
N GLU A 215 12.32 -12.55 1.79
CA GLU A 215 11.80 -13.91 1.89
C GLU A 215 10.30 -13.96 1.58
N PHE A 216 9.53 -13.02 2.15
CA PHE A 216 8.10 -12.95 1.92
C PHE A 216 7.76 -12.61 0.46
N THR A 217 8.42 -11.63 -0.14
CA THR A 217 8.15 -11.21 -1.52
C THR A 217 8.54 -12.27 -2.52
N THR A 218 9.70 -12.92 -2.37
CA THR A 218 10.15 -14.01 -3.26
C THR A 218 9.26 -15.24 -3.19
N LYS A 219 8.77 -15.60 -1.99
CA LYS A 219 7.83 -16.71 -1.78
C LYS A 219 6.46 -16.47 -2.39
N ASN A 220 6.03 -15.21 -2.47
CA ASN A 220 4.72 -14.82 -2.98
C ASN A 220 4.76 -14.29 -4.43
N PHE A 221 5.94 -14.20 -5.03
CA PHE A 221 6.11 -13.67 -6.37
C PHE A 221 5.46 -14.59 -7.42
N CYS A 222 4.62 -14.02 -8.27
CA CYS A 222 3.86 -14.72 -9.31
C CYS A 222 2.95 -15.86 -8.81
N VAL A 223 2.58 -15.87 -7.52
CA VAL A 223 1.65 -16.86 -6.97
C VAL A 223 0.23 -16.39 -7.17
N LYS A 224 -0.55 -17.12 -7.99
CA LYS A 224 -1.98 -16.85 -8.20
C LYS A 224 -2.78 -17.15 -6.95
N ARG A 225 -3.64 -16.21 -6.54
CA ARG A 225 -4.50 -16.35 -5.36
C ARG A 225 -5.91 -16.80 -5.73
N LYS A 226 -6.47 -17.70 -4.91
CA LYS A 226 -7.83 -18.24 -5.06
C LYS A 226 -8.70 -17.97 -3.83
N GLU A 227 -8.09 -17.46 -2.77
CA GLU A 227 -8.72 -17.17 -1.50
C GLU A 227 -9.67 -15.98 -1.62
N PHE A 228 -10.55 -15.80 -0.64
CA PHE A 228 -11.41 -14.63 -0.56
C PHE A 228 -10.58 -13.39 -0.16
N CYS A 229 -10.56 -12.38 -1.02
CA CYS A 229 -9.81 -11.15 -0.84
C CYS A 229 -10.74 -10.00 -0.43
N PHE A 230 -10.41 -9.31 0.67
CA PHE A 230 -11.15 -8.15 1.17
C PHE A 230 -10.62 -6.80 0.65
N ALA A 231 -9.70 -6.79 -0.31
CA ALA A 231 -9.35 -5.55 -1.01
C ALA A 231 -10.61 -4.94 -1.64
N GLY A 232 -10.76 -3.61 -1.56
CA GLY A 232 -11.98 -2.89 -1.90
C GLY A 232 -12.93 -2.67 -0.73
N ASP A 233 -12.99 -3.60 0.24
CA ASP A 233 -13.75 -3.40 1.48
C ASP A 233 -12.86 -2.91 2.64
N TRP A 234 -11.70 -3.54 2.83
CA TRP A 234 -10.77 -3.20 3.90
C TRP A 234 -9.57 -2.39 3.44
N SER A 235 -9.35 -2.31 2.15
CA SER A 235 -8.28 -1.53 1.53
C SER A 235 -8.69 -1.06 0.15
N GLY A 236 -7.93 -0.11 -0.40
CA GLY A 236 -8.12 0.37 -1.77
C GLY A 236 -6.87 1.05 -2.30
N THR A 237 -6.87 1.31 -3.61
CA THR A 237 -5.89 2.16 -4.28
C THR A 237 -6.58 3.46 -4.65
N LEU A 238 -6.05 4.58 -4.19
CA LEU A 238 -6.65 5.91 -4.34
C LEU A 238 -5.72 6.83 -5.13
N ASN A 239 -6.21 7.39 -6.22
CA ASN A 239 -5.51 8.44 -6.93
C ASN A 239 -5.79 9.79 -6.24
N LEU A 240 -4.77 10.42 -5.65
CA LEU A 240 -4.92 11.67 -4.90
C LEU A 240 -5.22 12.88 -5.78
N GLN A 241 -4.87 12.85 -7.07
CA GLN A 241 -5.21 13.92 -8.01
C GLN A 241 -6.70 13.92 -8.34
N THR A 242 -7.26 12.75 -8.65
CA THR A 242 -8.61 12.62 -9.21
C THR A 242 -9.66 12.19 -8.20
N GLY A 243 -9.27 11.71 -7.02
CA GLY A 243 -10.18 11.13 -6.03
C GLY A 243 -10.71 9.75 -6.37
N VAL A 244 -10.25 9.13 -7.44
CA VAL A 244 -10.72 7.82 -7.88
C VAL A 244 -10.15 6.72 -6.99
N LEU A 245 -11.04 6.02 -6.28
CA LEU A 245 -10.76 4.86 -5.46
C LEU A 245 -11.08 3.59 -6.23
N THR A 246 -10.11 2.70 -6.40
CA THR A 246 -10.27 1.34 -6.94
C THR A 246 -10.08 0.30 -5.84
N LYS A 247 -10.49 -0.95 -6.05
CA LYS A 247 -10.39 -2.01 -5.03
C LYS A 247 -8.94 -2.42 -4.76
N CYS A 248 -8.12 -2.45 -5.80
CA CYS A 248 -6.68 -2.72 -5.74
C CYS A 248 -6.02 -2.40 -7.09
N TYR A 249 -4.72 -2.59 -7.24
CA TYR A 249 -3.97 -2.38 -8.47
C TYR A 249 -4.44 -3.17 -9.70
N ALA A 250 -5.19 -4.26 -9.49
CA ALA A 250 -5.71 -5.11 -10.58
C ALA A 250 -7.17 -4.77 -10.94
N ASP A 251 -7.72 -3.70 -10.38
CA ASP A 251 -9.08 -3.25 -10.62
C ASP A 251 -9.02 -1.82 -11.20
N TYR A 252 -9.68 -1.63 -12.34
CA TYR A 252 -9.67 -0.34 -13.03
C TYR A 252 -11.00 0.40 -12.92
N ASP A 253 -12.04 -0.27 -12.40
CA ASP A 253 -13.35 0.33 -12.16
C ASP A 253 -13.36 1.04 -10.82
N GLY A 254 -13.19 2.37 -10.84
CA GLY A 254 -13.10 3.21 -9.65
C GLY A 254 -14.30 4.14 -9.48
N VAL A 255 -14.43 4.66 -8.25
CA VAL A 255 -15.41 5.69 -7.87
C VAL A 255 -14.65 6.91 -7.39
N ASN A 256 -15.02 8.10 -7.87
CA ASN A 256 -14.49 9.35 -7.32
C ASN A 256 -15.12 9.61 -5.94
N ILE A 257 -14.31 9.46 -4.88
CA ILE A 257 -14.74 9.66 -3.49
C ILE A 257 -14.52 11.09 -2.99
N PHE A 258 -13.91 11.95 -3.82
CA PHE A 258 -13.67 13.36 -3.49
C PHE A 258 -14.75 14.29 -4.05
N GLU A 259 -15.55 13.85 -5.03
CA GLU A 259 -16.60 14.66 -5.63
C GLU A 259 -17.69 15.03 -4.62
N ASP A 260 -18.15 14.08 -3.82
CA ASP A 260 -19.05 14.29 -2.70
C ASP A 260 -18.46 13.64 -1.43
N VAL A 261 -17.86 14.48 -0.58
CA VAL A 261 -17.20 14.04 0.65
C VAL A 261 -18.17 13.64 1.77
N ASP A 262 -19.47 13.88 1.60
CA ASP A 262 -20.49 13.51 2.58
C ASP A 262 -21.25 12.24 2.16
N ALA A 263 -21.15 11.83 0.89
CA ALA A 263 -21.71 10.58 0.41
C ALA A 263 -20.96 9.36 0.99
N PRO A 264 -21.65 8.25 1.29
CA PRO A 264 -21.03 7.02 1.73
C PRO A 264 -20.11 6.42 0.64
N ILE A 265 -18.94 5.96 1.04
CA ILE A 265 -18.02 5.24 0.12
C ILE A 265 -18.55 3.81 -0.10
N PRO A 266 -18.71 3.36 -1.37
CA PRO A 266 -19.23 2.03 -1.68
C PRO A 266 -18.14 0.95 -1.53
N PHE A 267 -17.70 0.68 -0.30
CA PHE A 267 -16.71 -0.35 -0.03
C PHE A 267 -17.24 -1.75 -0.37
N GLU A 268 -16.61 -2.42 -1.32
CA GLU A 268 -16.94 -3.77 -1.73
C GLU A 268 -15.69 -4.61 -1.98
N ALA A 269 -15.65 -5.82 -1.39
CA ALA A 269 -14.53 -6.74 -1.54
C ALA A 269 -14.36 -7.22 -2.99
N VAL A 270 -13.11 -7.47 -3.43
CA VAL A 270 -12.82 -8.25 -4.65
C VAL A 270 -13.45 -9.65 -4.54
N GLY A 271 -13.42 -10.23 -3.35
CA GLY A 271 -14.06 -11.52 -3.08
C GLY A 271 -13.28 -12.70 -3.62
N LYS A 272 -14.02 -13.71 -4.12
CA LYS A 272 -13.46 -14.86 -4.83
C LYS A 272 -13.21 -14.52 -6.30
N HIS A 273 -12.32 -15.24 -6.94
CA HIS A 273 -12.04 -15.13 -8.37
C HIS A 273 -11.37 -13.80 -8.78
N CYS A 274 -10.36 -13.37 -8.00
CA CYS A 274 -9.49 -12.30 -8.45
C CYS A 274 -8.96 -12.59 -9.85
N GLY A 275 -9.16 -11.66 -10.79
CA GLY A 275 -8.74 -11.79 -12.19
C GLY A 275 -7.23 -11.65 -12.39
N SER A 276 -6.51 -11.14 -11.40
CA SER A 276 -5.06 -10.95 -11.48
C SER A 276 -4.32 -12.29 -11.50
N PRO A 277 -3.31 -12.46 -12.35
CA PRO A 277 -2.48 -13.65 -12.40
C PRO A 277 -1.68 -13.88 -11.09
N TYR A 278 -1.43 -12.83 -10.32
CA TYR A 278 -0.76 -12.85 -9.01
C TYR A 278 -1.11 -11.57 -8.24
N CYS A 279 -0.86 -11.57 -6.93
CA CYS A 279 -1.08 -10.39 -6.09
C CYS A 279 0.03 -9.36 -6.32
N ILE A 280 -0.27 -8.31 -7.07
CA ILE A 280 0.61 -7.13 -7.22
C ILE A 280 0.69 -6.47 -5.83
N ASN A 281 1.85 -5.93 -5.45
CA ASN A 281 2.06 -5.33 -4.13
C ASN A 281 1.65 -6.22 -2.94
N SER A 282 1.95 -7.52 -3.06
CA SER A 282 1.61 -8.52 -2.03
C SER A 282 2.15 -8.18 -0.65
N SER A 283 3.32 -7.53 -0.58
CA SER A 283 3.97 -7.19 0.69
C SER A 283 3.19 -6.15 1.53
N HIS A 284 2.43 -5.26 0.91
CA HIS A 284 1.55 -4.33 1.63
C HIS A 284 0.21 -4.99 1.97
N PHE A 285 -0.59 -5.31 0.95
CA PHE A 285 -1.95 -5.81 1.13
C PHE A 285 -2.01 -7.12 1.95
N MET A 286 -1.16 -8.11 1.62
CA MET A 286 -1.20 -9.41 2.29
C MET A 286 -0.65 -9.34 3.73
N SER A 287 0.39 -8.54 3.99
CA SER A 287 0.92 -8.39 5.35
C SER A 287 -0.06 -7.66 6.27
N LEU A 288 -0.90 -6.78 5.74
CA LEU A 288 -2.01 -6.16 6.46
C LEU A 288 -3.24 -7.08 6.60
N GLY A 289 -3.26 -8.22 5.92
CA GLY A 289 -4.28 -9.25 6.12
C GLY A 289 -5.55 -9.07 5.29
N VAL A 290 -5.47 -8.52 4.06
CA VAL A 290 -6.64 -8.48 3.14
C VAL A 290 -7.15 -9.86 2.75
N ILE A 291 -6.36 -10.92 2.99
CA ILE A 291 -6.73 -12.32 2.82
C ILE A 291 -6.56 -13.03 4.17
N PRO A 292 -7.54 -12.94 5.09
CA PRO A 292 -7.38 -13.44 6.48
C PRO A 292 -7.12 -14.94 6.59
N SER A 293 -7.50 -15.73 5.59
CA SER A 293 -7.21 -17.17 5.56
C SER A 293 -5.73 -17.49 5.36
N LEU A 294 -4.92 -16.52 4.93
CA LEU A 294 -3.47 -16.67 4.83
C LEU A 294 -2.82 -16.18 6.12
N LYS A 295 -2.07 -17.07 6.77
CA LYS A 295 -1.25 -16.71 7.92
C LYS A 295 0.02 -16.02 7.44
N THR A 296 -0.06 -14.71 7.23
CA THR A 296 1.08 -13.89 6.81
C THR A 296 1.73 -13.19 8.00
N PRO A 297 3.03 -12.86 7.95
CA PRO A 297 3.63 -11.92 8.89
C PRO A 297 2.88 -10.57 8.88
N THR A 298 3.01 -9.79 9.95
CA THR A 298 2.45 -8.43 10.00
C THR A 298 3.28 -7.46 9.16
N TYR A 299 2.74 -6.26 8.94
CA TYR A 299 3.48 -5.21 8.23
C TYR A 299 4.77 -4.86 8.96
N ALA A 300 4.70 -4.70 10.29
CA ALA A 300 5.87 -4.43 11.13
C ALA A 300 6.89 -5.58 11.09
N GLN A 301 6.46 -6.85 11.19
CA GLN A 301 7.37 -7.99 11.13
C GLN A 301 8.17 -8.07 9.82
N LEU A 302 7.62 -7.57 8.72
CA LEU A 302 8.34 -7.56 7.44
C LEU A 302 9.30 -6.38 7.28
N ARG A 303 9.06 -5.26 7.99
CA ARG A 303 9.72 -3.99 7.67
C ARG A 303 10.50 -3.37 8.82
N ASN A 304 10.06 -3.56 10.06
CA ASN A 304 10.78 -3.01 11.20
C ASN A 304 12.12 -3.75 11.42
N ARG A 305 13.05 -3.06 12.06
CA ARG A 305 14.27 -3.57 12.66
C ARG A 305 14.25 -3.15 14.14
N PRO A 306 13.59 -3.93 15.01
CA PRO A 306 13.42 -3.55 16.42
C PRO A 306 14.73 -3.28 17.14
N GLU A 307 15.79 -4.03 16.83
CA GLU A 307 17.15 -3.86 17.35
C GLU A 307 17.73 -2.47 17.02
N ALA A 308 17.34 -1.90 15.91
CA ALA A 308 17.75 -0.55 15.46
C ALA A 308 16.71 0.52 15.77
N LYS A 309 15.59 0.16 16.41
CA LYS A 309 14.50 1.07 16.77
C LYS A 309 14.01 1.92 15.57
N TRP A 310 13.77 1.27 14.42
CA TRP A 310 13.29 1.98 13.25
C TRP A 310 11.86 2.50 13.43
N TYR A 311 11.04 1.78 14.18
CA TYR A 311 9.67 2.21 14.48
C TYR A 311 9.58 2.77 15.89
N THR A 312 8.78 3.81 16.05
CA THR A 312 8.32 4.23 17.38
C THR A 312 7.47 3.12 17.99
N PRO A 313 7.37 3.01 19.32
CA PRO A 313 6.53 2.00 19.96
C PRO A 313 5.07 2.04 19.50
N GLU A 314 4.56 3.24 19.23
CA GLU A 314 3.19 3.44 18.78
C GLU A 314 2.98 2.94 17.33
N MET A 315 3.88 3.28 16.42
CA MET A 315 3.87 2.80 15.03
C MET A 315 4.03 1.28 14.96
N GLU A 316 4.94 0.72 15.77
CA GLU A 316 5.14 -0.73 15.84
C GLU A 316 3.87 -1.44 16.30
N ALA A 317 3.24 -0.95 17.37
CA ALA A 317 1.99 -1.51 17.88
C ALA A 317 0.86 -1.43 16.85
N PHE A 318 0.73 -0.31 16.15
CA PHE A 318 -0.26 -0.10 15.10
C PHE A 318 -0.05 -1.04 13.91
N LEU A 319 1.18 -1.12 13.37
CA LEU A 319 1.51 -1.92 12.19
C LEU A 319 1.74 -3.42 12.50
N SER A 320 1.72 -3.81 13.77
CA SER A 320 1.63 -5.21 14.20
C SER A 320 0.21 -5.75 14.16
N GLY A 321 -0.80 -4.88 14.02
CA GLY A 321 -2.19 -5.26 13.83
C GLY A 321 -2.51 -5.73 12.42
N LYS A 322 -3.67 -6.37 12.27
CA LYS A 322 -4.25 -6.79 10.98
C LYS A 322 -5.58 -6.09 10.76
N LEU A 323 -5.95 -5.92 9.49
CA LEU A 323 -7.27 -5.38 9.12
C LEU A 323 -8.43 -6.19 9.70
N ALA A 324 -8.25 -7.49 9.90
CA ALA A 324 -9.25 -8.37 10.53
C ALA A 324 -9.49 -8.05 12.03
N ASP A 325 -8.58 -7.34 12.70
CA ASP A 325 -8.72 -6.96 14.11
C ASP A 325 -9.78 -5.86 14.32
N SER A 326 -10.11 -5.12 13.26
CA SER A 326 -11.12 -4.06 13.23
C SER A 326 -12.29 -4.34 12.31
N ASN A 327 -12.24 -5.44 11.55
CA ASN A 327 -13.22 -5.75 10.52
C ASN A 327 -13.70 -7.19 10.64
N SER A 328 -15.02 -7.38 10.57
CA SER A 328 -15.60 -8.72 10.63
C SER A 328 -15.53 -9.43 9.27
N VAL A 329 -14.86 -10.57 9.23
CA VAL A 329 -14.81 -11.47 8.05
C VAL A 329 -16.22 -11.89 7.64
N PHE A 330 -17.08 -12.21 8.61
CA PHE A 330 -18.47 -12.62 8.35
C PHE A 330 -19.28 -11.48 7.72
N ALA A 331 -19.26 -10.29 8.33
CA ALA A 331 -19.98 -9.13 7.81
C ALA A 331 -19.50 -8.70 6.43
N GLY A 332 -18.19 -8.75 6.16
CA GLY A 332 -17.63 -8.41 4.85
C GLY A 332 -18.04 -9.42 3.77
N LYS A 333 -18.00 -10.72 4.07
CA LYS A 333 -18.53 -11.74 3.14
C LYS A 333 -20.02 -11.56 2.90
N LEU A 334 -20.79 -11.25 3.93
CA LEU A 334 -22.23 -11.02 3.80
C LEU A 334 -22.52 -9.83 2.87
N ARG A 335 -21.80 -8.70 3.02
CA ARG A 335 -21.90 -7.53 2.10
C ARG A 335 -21.60 -7.94 0.66
N TYR A 336 -20.49 -8.66 0.44
CA TYR A 336 -20.06 -9.13 -0.87
C TYR A 336 -21.13 -10.00 -1.56
N TYR A 337 -21.66 -11.01 -0.86
CA TYR A 337 -22.69 -11.90 -1.44
C TYR A 337 -24.03 -11.18 -1.59
N ARG A 338 -24.35 -10.25 -0.69
CA ARG A 338 -25.57 -9.46 -0.78
C ARG A 338 -25.60 -8.55 -2.01
N SER A 339 -24.51 -7.90 -2.35
CA SER A 339 -24.43 -7.04 -3.55
C SER A 339 -24.57 -7.84 -4.86
N ARG A 340 -24.20 -9.13 -4.84
CA ARG A 340 -24.25 -10.03 -6.01
C ARG A 340 -25.52 -10.87 -6.12
N LEU A 341 -26.25 -11.04 -5.02
CA LEU A 341 -27.55 -11.73 -5.03
C LEU A 341 -28.65 -10.79 -5.48
N THR A 342 -28.59 -10.33 -6.73
CA THR A 342 -29.71 -9.61 -7.32
C THR A 342 -30.85 -10.58 -7.65
N VAL A 343 -32.10 -10.14 -7.51
CA VAL A 343 -33.30 -10.93 -7.88
C VAL A 343 -33.21 -11.45 -9.32
N LYS A 344 -32.55 -10.69 -10.21
CA LYS A 344 -32.34 -11.05 -11.62
C LYS A 344 -31.42 -12.27 -11.80
N GLU A 345 -30.34 -12.36 -10.99
CA GLU A 345 -29.41 -13.50 -11.03
C GLU A 345 -30.03 -14.76 -10.41
N LEU A 346 -30.80 -14.59 -9.32
CA LEU A 346 -31.53 -15.68 -8.71
C LEU A 346 -32.61 -16.26 -9.67
N LYS A 347 -33.25 -15.43 -10.51
CA LYS A 347 -34.18 -15.89 -11.56
C LYS A 347 -33.51 -16.70 -12.68
N LYS A 348 -32.22 -16.44 -12.93
CA LYS A 348 -31.44 -17.16 -13.95
C LYS A 348 -31.10 -18.61 -13.57
N TRP A 349 -30.99 -18.88 -12.26
CA TRP A 349 -30.61 -20.21 -11.72
C TRP A 349 -31.75 -21.16 -11.46
N TYR A 350 -33.03 -20.71 -11.50
CA TYR A 350 -34.17 -21.52 -11.18
C TYR A 350 -35.36 -21.24 -12.12
N PRO A 351 -35.53 -22.01 -13.19
CA PRO A 351 -36.72 -21.90 -14.05
C PRO A 351 -37.96 -22.41 -13.28
N ASP A 352 -39.16 -21.98 -13.72
CA ASP A 352 -40.46 -22.16 -13.06
C ASP A 352 -40.88 -23.65 -12.84
N SER A 353 -40.55 -24.19 -11.66
CA SER A 353 -41.00 -25.48 -11.15
C SER A 353 -41.69 -25.31 -9.79
N TRP A 354 -42.38 -26.35 -9.27
CA TRP A 354 -42.98 -26.32 -7.91
C TRP A 354 -41.93 -26.03 -6.83
N LEU A 355 -40.72 -26.53 -7.02
CA LEU A 355 -39.54 -26.24 -6.18
C LEU A 355 -39.23 -24.74 -6.18
N HIS A 356 -39.44 -24.08 -7.32
CA HIS A 356 -39.29 -22.64 -7.46
C HIS A 356 -40.31 -21.85 -6.63
N ARG A 357 -41.58 -22.31 -6.55
CA ARG A 357 -42.59 -21.67 -5.71
C ARG A 357 -42.32 -21.85 -4.21
N PHE A 358 -41.84 -23.01 -3.81
CA PHE A 358 -41.46 -23.31 -2.44
C PHE A 358 -40.22 -22.48 -2.04
N LEU A 359 -39.19 -22.43 -2.90
CA LEU A 359 -37.99 -21.63 -2.70
C LEU A 359 -38.28 -20.11 -2.77
N ARG A 360 -39.25 -19.64 -3.56
CA ARG A 360 -39.74 -18.26 -3.55
C ARG A 360 -40.30 -17.83 -2.18
N ARG A 361 -41.03 -18.70 -1.49
CA ARG A 361 -41.53 -18.42 -0.14
C ARG A 361 -40.40 -18.34 0.87
N GLY A 362 -39.46 -19.28 0.86
CA GLY A 362 -38.28 -19.25 1.69
C GLY A 362 -37.36 -18.04 1.37
N LYS A 363 -37.20 -17.68 0.10
CA LYS A 363 -36.46 -16.50 -0.34
C LYS A 363 -37.07 -15.20 0.16
N ARG A 364 -38.39 -15.02 0.06
CA ARG A 364 -39.05 -13.81 0.60
C ARG A 364 -38.76 -13.64 2.08
N ALA A 365 -38.74 -14.70 2.86
CA ALA A 365 -38.40 -14.68 4.27
C ALA A 365 -36.92 -14.31 4.47
N VAL A 366 -35.99 -14.91 3.72
CA VAL A 366 -34.54 -14.60 3.79
C VAL A 366 -34.24 -13.16 3.32
N PHE A 367 -34.86 -12.70 2.22
CA PHE A 367 -34.73 -11.33 1.73
C PHE A 367 -35.29 -10.30 2.74
N LYS A 368 -36.39 -10.62 3.41
CA LYS A 368 -36.97 -9.79 4.46
C LYS A 368 -36.05 -9.72 5.69
N ILE A 369 -35.48 -10.85 6.11
CA ILE A 369 -34.50 -10.92 7.21
C ILE A 369 -33.21 -10.16 6.85
N LEU A 370 -32.74 -10.28 5.62
CA LEU A 370 -31.53 -9.60 5.16
C LEU A 370 -31.77 -8.16 4.69
N ARG A 371 -32.99 -7.61 4.81
CA ARG A 371 -33.40 -6.28 4.32
C ARG A 371 -33.06 -6.03 2.84
N LEU A 372 -33.19 -7.05 2.00
CA LEU A 372 -32.93 -6.97 0.56
C LEU A 372 -34.15 -6.47 -0.25
N ASP A 373 -35.31 -6.30 0.41
CA ASP A 373 -36.58 -5.88 -0.21
C ASP A 373 -36.58 -4.42 -0.73
N ARG A 374 -35.63 -3.60 -0.35
CA ARG A 374 -35.65 -2.16 -0.69
C ARG A 374 -35.05 -1.79 -2.05
N ARG A 375 -34.66 -2.75 -2.90
CA ARG A 375 -34.02 -2.49 -4.20
C ARG A 375 -34.88 -2.85 -5.43
N GLU A 376 -36.18 -3.03 -5.27
CA GLU A 376 -37.10 -3.20 -6.41
C GLU A 376 -37.96 -1.96 -6.69
N ARG A 377 -37.46 -0.75 -6.44
CA ARG A 377 -38.08 0.48 -6.94
C ARG A 377 -37.14 1.25 -7.82
#